data_81b1e0e24f0f426297d9116bd0eeaf0b
#
_entry.id   81b1e0e24f0f426297d9116bd0eeaf0b
#
_cell.length_a   1.000
_cell.length_b   1.000
_cell.length_c   1.000
_cell.angle_alpha   90.00
_cell.angle_beta   90.00
_cell.angle_gamma   90.00
#
_symmetry.space_group_name_H-M   'P 1'
#
loop_
_entity.id
_entity.type
_entity.pdbx_description
1 polymer ?
#
loop_
_entity_poly.entity_id
_entity_poly.type
_entity_poly.pdbx_seq_one_letter_code
_entity_poly.pdbx_strand_id
1 'polypeptide(L)'
;MCRFNDFVDKNYKRKAAEKTIAELGHRNFVDGNKGYLGITDILPSGCDEKTILSKTTKVEHDLEQLIVFGRGHLGEDMVADMFDGLKYKRQVEVLAKTRQGIDIKGHIDFVLEDKKQMVVVEVKTTSSEIDAPYESWIFQVQAQIGFLKRKYPNKIIRGYVFAINMNNGWHKAFPVEFNELLFDMVLAKADELAQHIIDKTISKGEAQLYCSKCSFKGICKTLNGANSQELPADVKEVVKKIVSLASLEKEIRELKSQLKDYMVATETTKAKADDNIVSLINVKGKRTVDVDLLKNMMPDIYTQFVVNDPGYCFIKVV
;
A
#
# COMPACT_ATOMS: atom_id res chain seq x y z
N MET A 1 22.81 0.11 26.66
CA MET A 1 21.63 0.37 25.82
C MET A 1 21.70 -0.33 24.47
N CYS A 2 22.79 -0.22 23.68
CA CYS A 2 22.90 -0.92 22.38
C CYS A 2 22.54 -2.43 22.40
N ARG A 3 23.06 -3.18 23.36
CA ARG A 3 22.84 -4.65 23.43
C ARG A 3 21.38 -5.08 23.62
N PHE A 4 20.54 -4.27 24.26
CA PHE A 4 19.12 -4.57 24.45
C PHE A 4 18.34 -4.39 23.14
N ASN A 5 18.58 -3.30 22.41
CA ASN A 5 17.95 -3.06 21.12
C ASN A 5 18.33 -4.15 20.11
N ASP A 6 19.62 -4.48 20.00
CA ASP A 6 20.10 -5.55 19.13
C ASP A 6 19.44 -6.91 19.45
N PHE A 7 19.23 -7.20 20.74
CA PHE A 7 18.53 -8.41 21.18
C PHE A 7 17.05 -8.41 20.77
N VAL A 8 16.34 -7.28 20.96
CA VAL A 8 14.93 -7.14 20.60
C VAL A 8 14.76 -7.28 19.08
N ASP A 9 15.57 -6.58 18.30
CA ASP A 9 15.54 -6.60 16.84
C ASP A 9 15.76 -8.02 16.30
N LYS A 10 16.81 -8.68 16.77
CA LYS A 10 17.12 -10.06 16.36
C LYS A 10 16.00 -11.03 16.71
N ASN A 11 15.42 -10.87 17.91
CA ASN A 11 14.35 -11.75 18.38
C ASN A 11 13.06 -11.55 17.60
N TYR A 12 12.68 -10.30 17.30
CA TYR A 12 11.50 -9.99 16.50
C TYR A 12 11.64 -10.50 15.07
N LYS A 13 12.79 -10.25 14.42
CA LYS A 13 13.09 -10.77 13.08
C LYS A 13 12.97 -12.29 13.01
N ARG A 14 13.54 -13.00 13.99
CA ARG A 14 13.43 -14.47 14.07
C ARG A 14 11.98 -14.93 14.21
N LYS A 15 11.22 -14.35 15.15
CA LYS A 15 9.81 -14.71 15.36
C LYS A 15 8.93 -14.39 14.16
N ALA A 16 9.13 -13.25 13.50
CA ALA A 16 8.40 -12.88 12.31
C ALA A 16 8.67 -13.86 11.15
N ALA A 17 9.94 -14.26 10.97
CA ALA A 17 10.33 -15.25 9.96
C ALA A 17 9.71 -16.64 10.25
N GLU A 18 9.79 -17.10 11.50
CA GLU A 18 9.19 -18.39 11.94
C GLU A 18 7.67 -18.40 11.72
N LYS A 19 6.98 -17.32 12.10
CA LYS A 19 5.54 -17.17 11.89
C LYS A 19 5.18 -17.19 10.41
N THR A 20 5.89 -16.44 9.57
CA THR A 20 5.67 -16.39 8.12
C THR A 20 5.85 -17.76 7.49
N ILE A 21 6.90 -18.50 7.86
CA ILE A 21 7.15 -19.86 7.34
C ILE A 21 6.06 -20.83 7.80
N ALA A 22 5.64 -20.76 9.06
CA ALA A 22 4.61 -21.65 9.59
C ALA A 22 3.23 -21.40 8.96
N GLU A 23 2.85 -20.14 8.71
CA GLU A 23 1.54 -19.78 8.18
C GLU A 23 1.46 -19.87 6.66
N LEU A 24 2.50 -19.46 5.95
CA LEU A 24 2.46 -19.26 4.50
C LEU A 24 3.43 -20.17 3.73
N GLY A 25 4.35 -20.85 4.42
CA GLY A 25 5.44 -21.60 3.80
C GLY A 25 6.42 -20.67 3.06
N HIS A 26 7.20 -21.26 2.18
CA HIS A 26 8.15 -20.49 1.37
C HIS A 26 7.44 -19.82 0.20
N ARG A 27 7.47 -18.48 0.18
CA ARG A 27 6.79 -17.66 -0.87
C ARG A 27 7.62 -17.48 -2.13
N ASN A 28 8.92 -17.73 -2.09
CA ASN A 28 9.85 -17.55 -3.20
C ASN A 28 10.30 -18.90 -3.80
N PHE A 29 10.91 -18.85 -4.97
CA PHE A 29 11.45 -20.01 -5.71
C PHE A 29 12.97 -20.17 -5.50
N VAL A 30 13.52 -19.56 -4.45
CA VAL A 30 14.94 -19.61 -4.13
C VAL A 30 15.24 -20.90 -3.35
N ASP A 31 16.47 -21.39 -3.46
CA ASP A 31 16.98 -22.57 -2.72
C ASP A 31 16.14 -23.87 -2.94
N GLY A 32 15.54 -24.02 -4.14
CA GLY A 32 14.73 -25.20 -4.48
C GLY A 32 13.33 -25.22 -3.87
N ASN A 33 12.89 -24.14 -3.25
CA ASN A 33 11.55 -24.01 -2.72
C ASN A 33 10.50 -24.04 -3.84
N LYS A 34 9.38 -24.69 -3.58
CA LYS A 34 8.18 -24.59 -4.40
C LYS A 34 7.42 -23.32 -4.02
N GLY A 35 7.85 -22.19 -4.58
CA GLY A 35 7.23 -20.89 -4.34
C GLY A 35 5.83 -20.76 -4.93
N TYR A 36 5.18 -19.62 -4.67
CA TYR A 36 3.86 -19.29 -5.20
C TYR A 36 3.70 -17.78 -5.39
N LEU A 37 2.70 -17.38 -6.18
CA LEU A 37 2.25 -15.99 -6.29
C LEU A 37 1.16 -15.73 -5.25
N GLY A 38 1.36 -14.73 -4.40
CA GLY A 38 0.30 -14.23 -3.51
C GLY A 38 -0.72 -13.37 -4.26
N ILE A 39 -1.94 -13.21 -3.75
CA ILE A 39 -2.92 -12.30 -4.36
C ILE A 39 -2.35 -10.88 -4.49
N THR A 40 -1.61 -10.41 -3.49
CA THR A 40 -0.97 -9.08 -3.53
C THR A 40 0.16 -8.96 -4.55
N ASP A 41 0.71 -10.07 -5.02
CA ASP A 41 1.77 -10.09 -6.03
C ASP A 41 1.22 -9.89 -7.46
N ILE A 42 -0.03 -10.32 -7.69
CA ILE A 42 -0.69 -10.35 -9.01
C ILE A 42 -1.63 -9.16 -9.27
N LEU A 43 -1.54 -8.11 -8.46
CA LEU A 43 -2.37 -6.92 -8.65
C LEU A 43 -1.83 -6.08 -9.83
N PRO A 44 -2.69 -5.67 -10.78
CA PRO A 44 -2.28 -4.86 -11.94
C PRO A 44 -1.56 -3.56 -11.58
N SER A 45 -1.92 -2.95 -10.44
CA SER A 45 -1.26 -1.75 -9.91
C SER A 45 0.09 -2.00 -9.25
N GLY A 46 0.53 -3.26 -9.15
CA GLY A 46 1.82 -3.65 -8.54
C GLY A 46 3.00 -3.47 -9.49
N CYS A 47 4.21 -3.34 -8.92
CA CYS A 47 5.46 -3.30 -9.69
C CYS A 47 5.96 -4.71 -10.00
N ASP A 48 6.03 -5.08 -11.28
CA ASP A 48 6.44 -6.40 -11.75
C ASP A 48 7.87 -6.74 -11.36
N GLU A 49 8.80 -5.81 -11.61
CA GLU A 49 10.19 -6.01 -11.26
C GLU A 49 10.35 -6.31 -9.76
N LYS A 50 9.67 -5.57 -8.89
CA LYS A 50 9.65 -5.83 -7.45
C LYS A 50 9.12 -7.23 -7.15
N THR A 51 8.01 -7.61 -7.78
CA THR A 51 7.40 -8.94 -7.57
C THR A 51 8.33 -10.05 -8.03
N ILE A 52 8.86 -9.97 -9.25
CA ILE A 52 9.79 -10.98 -9.79
C ILE A 52 11.02 -11.10 -8.89
N LEU A 53 11.64 -9.98 -8.51
CA LEU A 53 12.80 -9.97 -7.61
C LEU A 53 12.46 -10.61 -6.25
N SER A 54 11.28 -10.35 -5.68
CA SER A 54 10.86 -10.95 -4.41
C SER A 54 10.68 -12.48 -4.50
N LYS A 55 10.44 -13.00 -5.69
CA LYS A 55 10.26 -14.44 -5.94
C LYS A 55 11.54 -15.14 -6.34
N THR A 56 12.48 -14.41 -6.93
CA THR A 56 13.70 -15.01 -7.53
C THR A 56 14.99 -14.66 -6.79
N THR A 57 14.92 -13.76 -5.81
CA THR A 57 16.09 -13.40 -4.98
C THR A 57 15.79 -13.55 -3.50
N LYS A 58 16.84 -13.78 -2.70
CA LYS A 58 16.71 -13.82 -1.25
C LYS A 58 16.63 -12.40 -0.71
N VAL A 59 15.58 -12.10 0.03
CA VAL A 59 15.34 -10.77 0.61
C VAL A 59 15.23 -10.89 2.12
N GLU A 60 15.97 -10.06 2.80
CA GLU A 60 15.78 -9.84 4.23
C GLU A 60 14.98 -8.54 4.40
N HIS A 61 13.84 -8.66 5.07
CA HIS A 61 13.08 -7.48 5.49
C HIS A 61 13.78 -6.82 6.69
N ASP A 62 13.86 -5.51 6.66
CA ASP A 62 14.29 -4.76 7.83
C ASP A 62 13.24 -4.81 8.96
N LEU A 63 13.64 -4.39 10.16
CA LEU A 63 12.76 -4.44 11.33
C LEU A 63 11.52 -3.55 11.15
N GLU A 64 11.68 -2.37 10.54
CA GLU A 64 10.59 -1.42 10.33
C GLU A 64 9.52 -2.00 9.43
N GLN A 65 9.92 -2.68 8.35
CA GLN A 65 8.99 -3.38 7.45
C GLN A 65 8.23 -4.50 8.18
N LEU A 66 8.93 -5.28 9.01
CA LEU A 66 8.29 -6.35 9.78
C LEU A 66 7.28 -5.82 10.80
N ILE A 67 7.58 -4.69 11.45
CA ILE A 67 6.65 -4.01 12.37
C ILE A 67 5.42 -3.50 11.61
N VAL A 68 5.61 -2.93 10.42
CA VAL A 68 4.49 -2.49 9.56
C VAL A 68 3.58 -3.66 9.17
N PHE A 69 4.15 -4.83 8.84
CA PHE A 69 3.35 -6.03 8.58
C PHE A 69 2.60 -6.51 9.84
N GLY A 70 3.29 -6.52 10.99
CA GLY A 70 2.66 -6.86 12.27
C GLY A 70 1.49 -5.97 12.65
N ARG A 71 1.57 -4.67 12.33
CA ARG A 71 0.47 -3.73 12.54
C ARG A 71 -0.78 -4.10 11.74
N GLY A 72 -0.62 -4.63 10.53
CA GLY A 72 -1.75 -5.13 9.73
C GLY A 72 -2.53 -6.20 10.48
N HIS A 73 -1.85 -7.19 11.03
CA HIS A 73 -2.47 -8.26 11.82
C HIS A 73 -3.20 -7.74 13.09
N LEU A 74 -2.62 -6.75 13.77
CA LEU A 74 -3.30 -6.11 14.92
C LEU A 74 -4.60 -5.41 14.49
N GLY A 75 -4.61 -4.78 13.31
CA GLY A 75 -5.83 -4.20 12.74
C GLY A 75 -6.91 -5.24 12.46
N GLU A 76 -6.53 -6.39 11.93
CA GLU A 76 -7.45 -7.52 11.73
C GLU A 76 -8.02 -8.04 13.07
N ASP A 77 -7.20 -8.13 14.12
CA ASP A 77 -7.67 -8.56 15.45
C ASP A 77 -8.68 -7.57 16.03
N MET A 78 -8.44 -6.26 15.92
CA MET A 78 -9.42 -5.24 16.32
C MET A 78 -10.75 -5.38 15.56
N VAL A 79 -10.70 -5.64 14.26
CA VAL A 79 -11.92 -5.83 13.47
C VAL A 79 -12.62 -7.12 13.83
N ALA A 80 -11.89 -8.17 14.22
CA ALA A 80 -12.49 -9.40 14.73
C ALA A 80 -13.32 -9.15 15.99
N ASP A 81 -12.84 -8.32 16.91
CA ASP A 81 -13.59 -7.91 18.11
C ASP A 81 -14.84 -7.10 17.75
N MET A 82 -14.78 -6.27 16.69
CA MET A 82 -15.97 -5.54 16.19
C MET A 82 -17.03 -6.46 15.58
N PHE A 83 -16.62 -7.65 15.14
CA PHE A 83 -17.53 -8.66 14.57
C PHE A 83 -18.03 -9.68 15.61
N ASP A 84 -17.80 -9.42 16.90
CA ASP A 84 -18.31 -10.29 17.94
C ASP A 84 -19.85 -10.45 17.82
N GLY A 85 -20.32 -11.68 17.99
CA GLY A 85 -21.72 -12.07 17.75
C GLY A 85 -22.08 -12.36 16.29
N LEU A 86 -21.20 -12.09 15.32
CA LEU A 86 -21.40 -12.49 13.93
C LEU A 86 -20.74 -13.86 13.66
N LYS A 87 -21.34 -14.63 12.76
CA LYS A 87 -20.73 -15.88 12.28
C LYS A 87 -19.81 -15.58 11.11
N TYR A 88 -18.51 -15.68 11.31
CA TYR A 88 -17.51 -15.47 10.28
C TYR A 88 -16.39 -16.51 10.34
N LYS A 89 -15.60 -16.58 9.26
CA LYS A 89 -14.33 -17.30 9.18
C LYS A 89 -13.22 -16.30 8.94
N ARG A 90 -12.06 -16.49 9.57
CA ARG A 90 -10.85 -15.68 9.35
C ARG A 90 -9.87 -16.40 8.46
N GLN A 91 -9.03 -15.63 7.77
CA GLN A 91 -7.90 -16.13 6.97
C GLN A 91 -8.29 -17.28 6.03
N VAL A 92 -9.40 -17.06 5.30
CA VAL A 92 -9.93 -18.10 4.40
C VAL A 92 -9.03 -18.22 3.19
N GLU A 93 -8.40 -19.40 3.05
CA GLU A 93 -7.49 -19.68 1.96
C GLU A 93 -8.22 -19.78 0.62
N VAL A 94 -7.68 -19.10 -0.38
CA VAL A 94 -8.02 -19.26 -1.78
C VAL A 94 -6.81 -19.78 -2.54
N LEU A 95 -7.05 -20.78 -3.40
CA LEU A 95 -6.03 -21.45 -4.18
C LEU A 95 -6.44 -21.43 -5.66
N ALA A 96 -5.49 -21.13 -6.52
CA ALA A 96 -5.63 -21.19 -7.97
C ALA A 96 -4.27 -21.54 -8.60
N LYS A 97 -4.23 -21.61 -9.92
CA LYS A 97 -2.99 -21.80 -10.69
C LYS A 97 -2.98 -20.85 -11.88
N THR A 98 -1.80 -20.40 -12.23
CA THR A 98 -1.56 -19.75 -13.52
C THR A 98 -1.63 -20.78 -14.65
N ARG A 99 -1.71 -20.31 -15.90
CA ARG A 99 -1.65 -21.19 -17.09
C ARG A 99 -0.35 -22.00 -17.14
N GLN A 100 0.74 -21.46 -16.61
CA GLN A 100 2.05 -22.12 -16.53
C GLN A 100 2.16 -23.09 -15.36
N GLY A 101 1.13 -23.24 -14.52
CA GLY A 101 1.07 -24.19 -13.41
C GLY A 101 1.67 -23.67 -12.09
N ILE A 102 2.08 -22.39 -12.02
CA ILE A 102 2.51 -21.78 -10.74
C ILE A 102 1.28 -21.60 -9.84
N ASP A 103 1.42 -21.99 -8.58
CA ASP A 103 0.36 -21.84 -7.58
C ASP A 103 0.11 -20.36 -7.27
N ILE A 104 -1.16 -19.98 -7.18
CA ILE A 104 -1.62 -18.72 -6.64
C ILE A 104 -2.25 -19.00 -5.29
N LYS A 105 -1.83 -18.29 -4.24
CA LYS A 105 -2.37 -18.45 -2.88
C LYS A 105 -2.71 -17.09 -2.29
N GLY A 106 -3.77 -17.06 -1.50
CA GLY A 106 -4.14 -15.89 -0.73
C GLY A 106 -5.02 -16.24 0.44
N HIS A 107 -5.12 -15.33 1.37
CA HIS A 107 -6.00 -15.45 2.52
C HIS A 107 -6.92 -14.24 2.52
N ILE A 108 -8.20 -14.51 2.72
CA ILE A 108 -9.22 -13.48 2.88
C ILE A 108 -9.35 -13.23 4.38
N ASP A 109 -9.21 -11.98 4.81
CA ASP A 109 -9.18 -11.66 6.23
C ASP A 109 -10.44 -12.13 6.95
N PHE A 110 -11.62 -11.82 6.38
CA PHE A 110 -12.90 -12.29 6.92
C PHE A 110 -13.86 -12.72 5.81
N VAL A 111 -14.55 -13.82 6.04
CA VAL A 111 -15.66 -14.28 5.21
C VAL A 111 -16.87 -14.56 6.10
N LEU A 112 -17.94 -13.81 5.89
CA LEU A 112 -19.24 -14.08 6.46
C LEU A 112 -20.05 -14.86 5.44
N GLU A 113 -20.67 -15.96 5.84
CA GLU A 113 -21.44 -16.79 4.88
C GLU A 113 -22.75 -17.33 5.45
N ASP A 114 -23.71 -17.40 4.58
CA ASP A 114 -24.93 -18.18 4.77
C ASP A 114 -25.09 -19.21 3.63
N LYS A 115 -26.29 -19.81 3.52
CA LYS A 115 -26.57 -20.82 2.51
C LYS A 115 -26.46 -20.29 1.06
N LYS A 116 -26.75 -19.01 0.82
CA LYS A 116 -26.87 -18.41 -0.52
C LYS A 116 -25.82 -17.34 -0.80
N GLN A 117 -25.26 -16.72 0.22
CA GLN A 117 -24.40 -15.55 0.09
C GLN A 117 -23.08 -15.72 0.85
N MET A 118 -22.07 -15.04 0.33
CA MET A 118 -20.78 -14.83 1.00
C MET A 118 -20.43 -13.36 0.95
N VAL A 119 -19.89 -12.85 2.05
CA VAL A 119 -19.35 -11.49 2.14
C VAL A 119 -17.87 -11.58 2.46
N VAL A 120 -17.07 -11.06 1.56
CA VAL A 120 -15.61 -10.91 1.70
C VAL A 120 -15.34 -9.57 2.36
N VAL A 121 -14.54 -9.53 3.40
CA VAL A 121 -14.06 -8.29 4.01
C VAL A 121 -12.54 -8.33 4.07
N GLU A 122 -11.94 -7.38 3.38
CA GLU A 122 -10.49 -7.12 3.41
C GLU A 122 -10.21 -5.94 4.32
N VAL A 123 -9.38 -6.13 5.34
CA VAL A 123 -9.05 -5.10 6.34
C VAL A 123 -7.79 -4.34 5.91
N LYS A 124 -7.87 -3.03 6.00
CA LYS A 124 -6.73 -2.15 5.68
C LYS A 124 -6.51 -1.10 6.76
N THR A 125 -5.29 -1.05 7.30
CA THR A 125 -4.90 0.01 8.22
C THR A 125 -4.44 1.25 7.45
N THR A 126 -4.91 2.43 7.86
CA THR A 126 -4.54 3.72 7.25
C THR A 126 -3.91 4.65 8.28
N SER A 127 -3.21 5.68 7.82
CA SER A 127 -2.70 6.77 8.66
C SER A 127 -3.57 8.03 8.60
N SER A 128 -4.55 8.06 7.69
CA SER A 128 -5.47 9.19 7.49
C SER A 128 -6.86 8.66 7.12
N GLU A 129 -7.85 9.50 7.25
CA GLU A 129 -9.19 9.27 6.72
C GLU A 129 -9.14 9.28 5.18
N ILE A 130 -9.92 8.44 4.55
CA ILE A 130 -9.99 8.32 3.09
C ILE A 130 -11.44 8.34 2.62
N ASP A 131 -11.67 8.96 1.46
CA ASP A 131 -13.00 9.03 0.86
C ASP A 131 -13.32 7.80 -0.01
N ALA A 132 -12.30 7.19 -0.59
CA ALA A 132 -12.39 6.01 -1.44
C ALA A 132 -11.23 5.03 -1.16
N PRO A 133 -11.42 3.71 -1.38
CA PRO A 133 -10.35 2.73 -1.27
C PRO A 133 -9.32 2.92 -2.38
N TYR A 134 -8.05 2.61 -2.09
CA TYR A 134 -7.00 2.62 -3.10
C TYR A 134 -7.25 1.52 -4.15
N GLU A 135 -6.82 1.78 -5.37
CA GLU A 135 -6.99 0.87 -6.51
C GLU A 135 -6.46 -0.54 -6.22
N SER A 136 -5.29 -0.65 -5.60
CA SER A 136 -4.70 -1.94 -5.20
C SER A 136 -5.59 -2.74 -4.23
N TRP A 137 -6.34 -2.08 -3.36
CA TRP A 137 -7.27 -2.74 -2.44
C TRP A 137 -8.52 -3.24 -3.17
N ILE A 138 -9.00 -2.45 -4.13
CA ILE A 138 -10.10 -2.87 -5.01
C ILE A 138 -9.71 -4.13 -5.79
N PHE A 139 -8.55 -4.14 -6.46
CA PHE A 139 -8.06 -5.30 -7.19
C PHE A 139 -7.88 -6.52 -6.29
N GLN A 140 -7.43 -6.35 -5.05
CA GLN A 140 -7.29 -7.45 -4.10
C GLN A 140 -8.66 -8.09 -3.80
N VAL A 141 -9.69 -7.28 -3.53
CA VAL A 141 -11.05 -7.77 -3.29
C VAL A 141 -11.65 -8.38 -4.56
N GLN A 142 -11.39 -7.80 -5.76
CA GLN A 142 -11.81 -8.40 -7.04
C GLN A 142 -11.22 -9.81 -7.21
N ALA A 143 -9.92 -9.99 -6.92
CA ALA A 143 -9.27 -11.30 -6.98
C ALA A 143 -9.93 -12.29 -6.01
N GLN A 144 -10.16 -11.89 -4.76
CA GLN A 144 -10.77 -12.72 -3.73
C GLN A 144 -12.20 -13.15 -4.13
N ILE A 145 -13.03 -12.22 -4.59
CA ILE A 145 -14.37 -12.51 -5.08
C ILE A 145 -14.32 -13.45 -6.29
N GLY A 146 -13.46 -13.15 -7.28
CA GLY A 146 -13.34 -13.93 -8.51
C GLY A 146 -12.94 -15.38 -8.24
N PHE A 147 -11.97 -15.63 -7.38
CA PHE A 147 -11.57 -16.99 -6.99
C PHE A 147 -12.68 -17.71 -6.22
N LEU A 148 -13.40 -17.02 -5.33
CA LEU A 148 -14.54 -17.62 -4.64
C LEU A 148 -15.71 -17.91 -5.57
N LYS A 149 -16.01 -17.05 -6.55
CA LYS A 149 -17.06 -17.30 -7.56
C LYS A 149 -16.76 -18.56 -8.39
N ARG A 150 -15.48 -18.77 -8.74
CA ARG A 150 -15.06 -20.01 -9.43
C ARG A 150 -15.26 -21.24 -8.56
N LYS A 151 -14.99 -21.13 -7.25
CA LYS A 151 -15.14 -22.23 -6.28
C LYS A 151 -16.62 -22.47 -5.88
N TYR A 152 -17.41 -21.41 -5.83
CA TYR A 152 -18.81 -21.43 -5.37
C TYR A 152 -19.73 -20.72 -6.37
N PRO A 153 -19.93 -21.27 -7.59
CA PRO A 153 -20.63 -20.59 -8.69
C PRO A 153 -22.09 -20.25 -8.38
N ASN A 154 -22.71 -20.96 -7.44
CA ASN A 154 -24.12 -20.78 -7.07
C ASN A 154 -24.33 -19.80 -5.90
N LYS A 155 -23.26 -19.21 -5.35
CA LYS A 155 -23.37 -18.23 -4.27
C LYS A 155 -23.28 -16.80 -4.80
N ILE A 156 -24.06 -15.91 -4.21
CA ILE A 156 -23.89 -14.47 -4.40
C ILE A 156 -22.73 -14.04 -3.51
N ILE A 157 -21.67 -13.46 -4.12
CA ILE A 157 -20.47 -13.04 -3.40
C ILE A 157 -20.35 -11.53 -3.50
N ARG A 158 -20.26 -10.86 -2.36
CA ARG A 158 -20.06 -9.42 -2.23
C ARG A 158 -18.72 -9.15 -1.55
N GLY A 159 -18.11 -8.00 -1.82
CA GLY A 159 -16.85 -7.60 -1.21
C GLY A 159 -16.89 -6.24 -0.55
N TYR A 160 -16.07 -6.09 0.47
CA TYR A 160 -15.83 -4.83 1.15
C TYR A 160 -14.34 -4.65 1.45
N VAL A 161 -13.87 -3.42 1.30
CA VAL A 161 -12.65 -2.97 1.95
C VAL A 161 -13.06 -2.29 3.25
N PHE A 162 -12.57 -2.79 4.38
CA PHE A 162 -12.76 -2.18 5.69
C PHE A 162 -11.49 -1.44 6.08
N ALA A 163 -11.50 -0.12 5.93
CA ALA A 163 -10.39 0.74 6.29
C ALA A 163 -10.51 1.22 7.74
N ILE A 164 -9.39 1.15 8.49
CA ILE A 164 -9.33 1.60 9.88
C ILE A 164 -8.06 2.40 10.14
N ASN A 165 -8.20 3.56 10.76
CA ASN A 165 -7.08 4.34 11.30
C ASN A 165 -6.91 4.04 12.79
N MET A 166 -5.85 3.28 13.10
CA MET A 166 -5.59 2.85 14.47
C MET A 166 -5.14 3.99 15.40
N ASN A 167 -4.82 5.17 14.86
CA ASN A 167 -4.39 6.32 15.68
C ASN A 167 -5.58 7.09 16.28
N ASN A 168 -6.69 7.21 15.53
CA ASN A 168 -7.85 8.02 15.94
C ASN A 168 -9.17 7.24 15.97
N GLY A 169 -9.15 5.93 15.60
CA GLY A 169 -10.34 5.08 15.60
C GLY A 169 -11.28 5.30 14.41
N TRP A 170 -10.95 6.19 13.46
CA TRP A 170 -11.72 6.32 12.24
C TRP A 170 -11.78 5.00 11.47
N HIS A 171 -12.96 4.63 11.01
CA HIS A 171 -13.15 3.44 10.20
C HIS A 171 -14.29 3.61 9.21
N LYS A 172 -14.20 2.89 8.08
CA LYS A 172 -15.22 2.93 7.03
C LYS A 172 -15.18 1.66 6.19
N ALA A 173 -16.36 1.12 5.91
CA ALA A 173 -16.53 0.01 4.97
C ALA A 173 -16.87 0.56 3.58
N PHE A 174 -16.11 0.16 2.58
CA PHE A 174 -16.33 0.52 1.18
C PHE A 174 -16.79 -0.72 0.42
N PRO A 175 -17.99 -0.71 -0.18
CA PRO A 175 -18.45 -1.81 -0.99
C PRO A 175 -17.62 -1.91 -2.28
N VAL A 176 -17.30 -3.14 -2.68
CA VAL A 176 -16.61 -3.44 -3.94
C VAL A 176 -17.50 -4.37 -4.74
N GLU A 177 -18.08 -3.84 -5.83
CA GLU A 177 -18.85 -4.63 -6.77
C GLU A 177 -17.91 -5.46 -7.65
N PHE A 178 -18.25 -6.72 -7.88
CA PHE A 178 -17.44 -7.59 -8.74
C PHE A 178 -17.51 -7.14 -10.19
N ASN A 179 -16.33 -7.01 -10.79
CA ASN A 179 -16.16 -6.71 -12.20
C ASN A 179 -15.26 -7.80 -12.82
N GLU A 180 -15.81 -8.54 -13.77
CA GLU A 180 -15.12 -9.66 -14.42
C GLU A 180 -13.86 -9.20 -15.18
N LEU A 181 -13.91 -8.04 -15.84
CA LEU A 181 -12.77 -7.48 -16.55
C LEU A 181 -11.60 -7.18 -15.60
N LEU A 182 -11.87 -6.61 -14.43
CA LEU A 182 -10.82 -6.36 -13.42
C LEU A 182 -10.23 -7.68 -12.90
N PHE A 183 -11.05 -8.72 -12.74
CA PHE A 183 -10.55 -10.03 -12.36
C PHE A 183 -9.72 -10.69 -13.46
N ASP A 184 -10.12 -10.55 -14.73
CA ASP A 184 -9.34 -11.04 -15.86
C ASP A 184 -7.99 -10.33 -15.98
N MET A 185 -7.91 -9.03 -15.67
CA MET A 185 -6.63 -8.31 -15.56
C MET A 185 -5.71 -8.90 -14.49
N VAL A 186 -6.26 -9.28 -13.32
CA VAL A 186 -5.49 -9.95 -12.26
C VAL A 186 -4.95 -11.30 -12.74
N LEU A 187 -5.74 -12.08 -13.46
CA LEU A 187 -5.32 -13.38 -14.01
C LEU A 187 -4.26 -13.22 -15.10
N ALA A 188 -4.44 -12.27 -16.01
CA ALA A 188 -3.45 -11.97 -17.04
C ALA A 188 -2.11 -11.57 -16.41
N LYS A 189 -2.15 -10.73 -15.37
CA LYS A 189 -0.97 -10.35 -14.62
C LYS A 189 -0.28 -11.54 -13.94
N ALA A 190 -1.05 -12.46 -13.37
CA ALA A 190 -0.52 -13.67 -12.77
C ALA A 190 0.22 -14.55 -13.80
N ASP A 191 -0.37 -14.71 -14.99
CA ASP A 191 0.23 -15.49 -16.07
C ASP A 191 1.51 -14.82 -16.62
N GLU A 192 1.54 -13.49 -16.75
CA GLU A 192 2.71 -12.73 -17.17
C GLU A 192 3.88 -12.90 -16.17
N LEU A 193 3.61 -12.68 -14.88
CA LEU A 193 4.61 -12.85 -13.83
C LEU A 193 5.13 -14.30 -13.74
N ALA A 194 4.23 -15.28 -13.90
CA ALA A 194 4.61 -16.69 -13.93
C ALA A 194 5.58 -16.98 -15.08
N GLN A 195 5.33 -16.45 -16.26
CA GLN A 195 6.23 -16.60 -17.41
C GLN A 195 7.61 -16.01 -17.13
N HIS A 196 7.66 -14.78 -16.60
CA HIS A 196 8.93 -14.13 -16.23
C HIS A 196 9.73 -14.92 -15.18
N ILE A 197 9.04 -15.53 -14.19
CA ILE A 197 9.68 -16.36 -13.16
C ILE A 197 10.29 -17.64 -13.79
N ILE A 198 9.56 -18.30 -14.69
CA ILE A 198 10.00 -19.51 -15.38
C ILE A 198 11.19 -19.21 -16.29
N ASP A 199 11.09 -18.15 -17.10
CA ASP A 199 12.12 -17.76 -18.05
C ASP A 199 13.32 -17.08 -17.38
N LYS A 200 13.26 -16.83 -16.07
CA LYS A 200 14.27 -16.08 -15.30
C LYS A 200 14.55 -14.71 -15.90
N THR A 201 13.52 -14.08 -16.44
CA THR A 201 13.57 -12.73 -17.02
C THR A 201 12.99 -11.73 -16.03
N ILE A 202 13.39 -10.47 -16.16
CA ILE A 202 12.87 -9.37 -15.35
C ILE A 202 12.07 -8.45 -16.27
N SER A 203 10.79 -8.32 -16.01
CA SER A 203 9.96 -7.30 -16.66
C SER A 203 10.46 -5.91 -16.30
N LYS A 204 10.29 -4.97 -17.20
CA LYS A 204 10.57 -3.56 -16.90
C LYS A 204 9.54 -3.08 -15.90
N GLY A 205 10.00 -2.63 -14.75
CA GLY A 205 9.15 -2.00 -13.74
C GLY A 205 8.80 -0.57 -14.13
N GLU A 206 7.86 0.01 -13.41
CA GLU A 206 7.55 1.43 -13.45
C GLU A 206 7.97 2.10 -12.15
N ALA A 207 8.57 3.30 -12.25
CA ALA A 207 8.94 4.07 -11.07
C ALA A 207 7.66 4.55 -10.37
N GLN A 208 7.53 4.21 -9.09
CA GLN A 208 6.36 4.51 -8.25
C GLN A 208 6.75 5.35 -7.03
N LEU A 209 5.77 5.97 -6.40
CA LEU A 209 5.97 6.80 -5.18
C LEU A 209 6.67 6.04 -4.05
N TYR A 210 6.55 4.72 -4.02
CA TYR A 210 7.13 3.87 -2.96
C TYR A 210 8.50 3.29 -3.29
N CYS A 211 9.10 3.65 -4.44
CA CYS A 211 10.42 3.17 -4.83
C CYS A 211 11.51 3.50 -3.82
N SER A 212 11.40 4.63 -3.13
CA SER A 212 12.33 5.03 -2.06
C SER A 212 12.40 4.04 -0.90
N LYS A 213 11.27 3.35 -0.62
CA LYS A 213 11.12 2.35 0.46
C LYS A 213 11.21 0.91 -0.06
N CYS A 214 11.49 0.72 -1.34
CA CYS A 214 11.58 -0.60 -1.95
C CYS A 214 12.85 -1.33 -1.50
N SER A 215 12.71 -2.56 -1.01
CA SER A 215 13.85 -3.41 -0.59
C SER A 215 14.80 -3.73 -1.74
N PHE A 216 14.33 -3.63 -2.99
CA PHE A 216 15.09 -3.94 -4.20
C PHE A 216 15.67 -2.71 -4.89
N LYS A 217 15.55 -1.51 -4.33
CA LYS A 217 16.00 -0.26 -4.97
C LYS A 217 17.47 -0.30 -5.46
N GLY A 218 18.33 -1.01 -4.74
CA GLY A 218 19.76 -1.14 -5.09
C GLY A 218 20.05 -2.00 -6.32
N ILE A 219 19.15 -2.92 -6.67
CA ILE A 219 19.30 -3.87 -7.79
C ILE A 219 18.22 -3.69 -8.87
N CYS A 220 17.30 -2.75 -8.68
CA CYS A 220 16.20 -2.47 -9.59
C CYS A 220 16.73 -1.89 -10.90
N LYS A 221 16.44 -2.54 -12.02
CA LYS A 221 16.88 -2.07 -13.36
C LYS A 221 16.15 -0.79 -13.77
N THR A 222 14.89 -0.63 -13.37
CA THR A 222 14.11 0.58 -13.66
C THR A 222 14.70 1.82 -12.99
N LEU A 223 15.17 1.71 -11.74
CA LEU A 223 15.79 2.83 -11.03
C LEU A 223 17.27 3.03 -11.40
N ASN A 224 17.99 1.94 -11.66
CA ASN A 224 19.42 1.96 -11.97
C ASN A 224 19.71 1.87 -13.48
N GLY A 225 18.67 1.93 -14.31
CA GLY A 225 18.80 1.90 -15.77
C GLY A 225 19.39 3.21 -16.31
N ALA A 226 19.71 3.21 -17.59
CA ALA A 226 20.63 4.04 -18.39
C ALA A 226 20.63 5.58 -18.20
N ASN A 227 19.87 6.15 -17.28
CA ASN A 227 19.86 7.58 -16.99
C ASN A 227 20.38 7.95 -15.60
N SER A 228 20.84 6.99 -14.80
CA SER A 228 21.50 7.28 -13.52
C SER A 228 22.99 7.58 -13.76
N GLN A 229 23.28 8.77 -14.23
CA GLN A 229 24.65 9.25 -14.15
C GLN A 229 25.03 9.44 -12.69
N GLU A 230 26.21 8.97 -12.34
CA GLU A 230 26.75 9.20 -11.00
C GLU A 230 26.97 10.71 -10.80
N LEU A 231 26.33 11.27 -9.78
CA LEU A 231 26.43 12.70 -9.49
C LEU A 231 27.87 13.08 -9.12
N PRO A 232 28.35 14.26 -9.51
CA PRO A 232 29.64 14.81 -9.05
C PRO A 232 29.72 14.84 -7.52
N ALA A 233 30.93 14.80 -6.99
CA ALA A 233 31.16 14.68 -5.53
C ALA A 233 30.52 15.83 -4.73
N ASP A 234 30.60 17.05 -5.21
CA ASP A 234 29.98 18.25 -4.65
C ASP A 234 28.46 18.16 -4.63
N VAL A 235 27.83 17.62 -5.70
CA VAL A 235 26.38 17.41 -5.77
C VAL A 235 25.95 16.28 -4.84
N LYS A 236 26.76 15.22 -4.68
CA LYS A 236 26.50 14.16 -3.69
C LYS A 236 26.45 14.71 -2.25
N GLU A 237 27.32 15.67 -1.91
CA GLU A 237 27.29 16.31 -0.59
C GLU A 237 26.00 17.13 -0.37
N VAL A 238 25.51 17.82 -1.40
CA VAL A 238 24.22 18.52 -1.34
C VAL A 238 23.08 17.52 -1.10
N VAL A 239 23.06 16.39 -1.81
CA VAL A 239 22.05 15.32 -1.63
C VAL A 239 22.11 14.76 -0.22
N LYS A 240 23.29 14.45 0.32
CA LYS A 240 23.44 13.98 1.69
C LYS A 240 22.87 14.98 2.71
N LYS A 241 23.13 16.28 2.51
CA LYS A 241 22.61 17.32 3.37
C LYS A 241 21.08 17.43 3.31
N ILE A 242 20.48 17.35 2.10
CA ILE A 242 19.03 17.31 1.92
C ILE A 242 18.43 16.11 2.67
N VAL A 243 19.00 14.92 2.49
CA VAL A 243 18.54 13.69 3.16
C VAL A 243 18.64 13.81 4.69
N SER A 244 19.72 14.40 5.21
CA SER A 244 19.89 14.59 6.66
C SER A 244 18.87 15.59 7.26
N LEU A 245 18.42 16.57 6.49
CA LEU A 245 17.43 17.56 6.92
C LEU A 245 15.97 17.11 6.74
N ALA A 246 15.72 16.11 5.89
CA ALA A 246 14.36 15.63 5.59
C ALA A 246 13.65 15.06 6.85
N SER A 247 14.39 14.45 7.76
CA SER A 247 13.84 13.96 9.04
C SER A 247 13.40 15.11 9.95
N LEU A 248 14.19 16.18 9.99
CA LEU A 248 13.86 17.40 10.77
C LEU A 248 12.64 18.12 10.19
N GLU A 249 12.54 18.18 8.86
CA GLU A 249 11.37 18.77 8.20
C GLU A 249 10.08 18.00 8.55
N LYS A 250 10.15 16.67 8.58
CA LYS A 250 9.03 15.83 9.01
C LYS A 250 8.67 16.09 10.47
N GLU A 251 9.65 16.14 11.37
CA GLU A 251 9.44 16.43 12.79
C GLU A 251 8.80 17.80 12.99
N ILE A 252 9.32 18.84 12.33
CA ILE A 252 8.73 20.19 12.36
C ILE A 252 7.27 20.17 11.91
N ARG A 253 6.92 19.41 10.88
CA ARG A 253 5.55 19.30 10.38
C ARG A 253 4.64 18.64 11.41
N GLU A 254 5.11 17.58 12.05
CA GLU A 254 4.37 16.87 13.11
C GLU A 254 4.15 17.77 14.34
N LEU A 255 5.18 18.48 14.79
CA LEU A 255 5.09 19.42 15.90
C LEU A 255 4.14 20.60 15.59
N LYS A 256 4.20 21.14 14.38
CA LYS A 256 3.26 22.18 13.93
C LYS A 256 1.81 21.68 13.88
N SER A 257 1.60 20.41 13.52
CA SER A 257 0.26 19.82 13.55
C SER A 257 -0.25 19.71 14.98
N GLN A 258 0.56 19.18 15.91
CA GLN A 258 0.18 19.09 17.33
C GLN A 258 -0.17 20.44 17.92
N LEU A 259 0.67 21.46 17.63
CA LEU A 259 0.42 22.83 18.12
C LEU A 259 -0.85 23.43 17.52
N LYS A 260 -1.13 23.19 16.24
CA LYS A 260 -2.38 23.59 15.60
C LYS A 260 -3.58 22.95 16.29
N ASP A 261 -3.52 21.64 16.54
CA ASP A 261 -4.62 20.91 17.16
C ASP A 261 -4.89 21.41 18.58
N TYR A 262 -3.85 21.70 19.35
CA TYR A 262 -3.97 22.34 20.66
C TYR A 262 -4.64 23.72 20.57
N MET A 263 -4.17 24.58 19.66
CA MET A 263 -4.72 25.94 19.51
C MET A 263 -6.17 25.94 19.03
N VAL A 264 -6.55 24.97 18.19
CA VAL A 264 -7.94 24.77 17.77
C VAL A 264 -8.80 24.32 18.96
N ALA A 265 -8.34 23.33 19.72
CA ALA A 265 -9.07 22.78 20.86
C ALA A 265 -9.26 23.81 22.00
N THR A 266 -8.32 24.73 22.16
CA THR A 266 -8.36 25.80 23.18
C THR A 266 -8.94 27.12 22.65
N GLU A 267 -9.43 27.16 21.40
CA GLU A 267 -9.92 28.38 20.73
C GLU A 267 -8.91 29.54 20.74
N THR A 268 -7.62 29.21 20.84
CA THR A 268 -6.54 30.19 20.93
C THR A 268 -6.05 30.57 19.53
N THR A 269 -6.22 31.82 19.15
CA THR A 269 -5.76 32.32 17.84
C THR A 269 -4.34 32.91 17.88
N LYS A 270 -3.87 33.33 19.06
CA LYS A 270 -2.54 33.88 19.26
C LYS A 270 -2.04 33.60 20.66
N ALA A 271 -0.81 33.12 20.78
CA ALA A 271 -0.16 32.80 22.04
C ALA A 271 1.28 33.25 22.04
N LYS A 272 1.86 33.44 23.22
CA LYS A 272 3.29 33.73 23.42
C LYS A 272 3.93 32.50 24.06
N ALA A 273 5.06 32.07 23.51
CA ALA A 273 5.92 31.03 24.06
C ALA A 273 7.34 31.61 24.17
N ASP A 274 7.71 32.01 25.38
CA ASP A 274 8.91 32.78 25.65
C ASP A 274 9.02 34.04 24.77
N ASP A 275 10.05 34.12 23.92
CA ASP A 275 10.23 35.22 22.98
C ASP A 275 9.50 35.03 21.63
N ASN A 276 8.84 33.90 21.45
CA ASN A 276 8.16 33.59 20.21
C ASN A 276 6.66 33.87 20.28
N ILE A 277 6.10 34.37 19.18
CA ILE A 277 4.69 34.55 19.02
C ILE A 277 4.16 33.46 18.06
N VAL A 278 3.18 32.69 18.52
CA VAL A 278 2.51 31.68 17.74
C VAL A 278 1.13 32.20 17.35
N SER A 279 0.77 32.10 16.07
CA SER A 279 -0.52 32.55 15.57
C SER A 279 -1.17 31.44 14.74
N LEU A 280 -2.43 31.13 15.03
CA LEU A 280 -3.28 30.27 14.20
C LEU A 280 -3.91 31.13 13.09
N ILE A 281 -3.48 30.89 11.86
CA ILE A 281 -3.95 31.66 10.70
C ILE A 281 -5.02 30.85 9.97
N ASN A 282 -6.25 31.36 9.97
CA ASN A 282 -7.33 30.80 9.18
C ASN A 282 -7.30 31.40 7.78
N VAL A 283 -6.89 30.60 6.80
CA VAL A 283 -6.94 30.99 5.39
C VAL A 283 -8.33 30.67 4.86
N LYS A 284 -9.06 31.68 4.39
CA LYS A 284 -10.34 31.45 3.71
C LYS A 284 -10.10 30.59 2.46
N GLY A 285 -10.92 29.56 2.29
CA GLY A 285 -10.90 28.74 1.10
C GLY A 285 -11.05 29.61 -0.15
N LYS A 286 -10.22 29.35 -1.15
CA LYS A 286 -10.39 29.98 -2.47
C LYS A 286 -11.60 29.35 -3.16
N ARG A 287 -12.39 30.19 -3.86
CA ARG A 287 -13.35 29.64 -4.80
C ARG A 287 -12.57 29.00 -5.95
N THR A 288 -12.76 27.73 -6.15
CA THR A 288 -12.18 26.99 -7.27
C THR A 288 -13.31 26.59 -8.21
N VAL A 289 -12.99 26.59 -9.50
CA VAL A 289 -13.88 26.03 -10.50
C VAL A 289 -13.61 24.54 -10.57
N ASP A 290 -14.66 23.74 -10.51
CA ASP A 290 -14.58 22.33 -10.82
C ASP A 290 -14.36 22.21 -12.34
N VAL A 291 -13.11 21.99 -12.72
CA VAL A 291 -12.65 21.99 -14.11
C VAL A 291 -13.25 20.81 -14.89
N ASP A 292 -13.43 19.66 -14.23
CA ASP A 292 -14.01 18.46 -14.86
C ASP A 292 -15.52 18.67 -15.09
N LEU A 293 -16.21 19.23 -14.10
CA LEU A 293 -17.62 19.59 -14.26
C LEU A 293 -17.79 20.66 -15.35
N LEU A 294 -16.94 21.69 -15.38
CA LEU A 294 -16.98 22.73 -16.40
C LEU A 294 -16.76 22.15 -17.80
N LYS A 295 -15.80 21.23 -17.96
CA LYS A 295 -15.52 20.54 -19.22
C LYS A 295 -16.73 19.73 -19.71
N ASN A 296 -17.41 19.05 -18.77
CA ASN A 296 -18.55 18.21 -19.11
C ASN A 296 -19.83 19.00 -19.38
N MET A 297 -20.07 20.07 -18.62
CA MET A 297 -21.31 20.84 -18.69
C MET A 297 -21.25 22.00 -19.68
N MET A 298 -20.06 22.58 -19.90
CA MET A 298 -19.84 23.77 -20.73
C MET A 298 -18.55 23.65 -21.54
N PRO A 299 -18.43 22.70 -22.48
CA PRO A 299 -17.19 22.43 -23.22
C PRO A 299 -16.67 23.66 -24.01
N ASP A 300 -17.56 24.47 -24.54
CA ASP A 300 -17.20 25.68 -25.30
C ASP A 300 -16.53 26.72 -24.41
N ILE A 301 -17.05 26.92 -23.19
CA ILE A 301 -16.45 27.82 -22.19
C ILE A 301 -15.13 27.25 -21.69
N TYR A 302 -15.07 25.93 -21.41
CA TYR A 302 -13.83 25.27 -21.04
C TYR A 302 -12.72 25.53 -22.04
N THR A 303 -12.99 25.33 -23.32
CA THR A 303 -12.00 25.50 -24.40
C THR A 303 -11.50 26.94 -24.55
N GLN A 304 -12.34 27.94 -24.23
CA GLN A 304 -11.98 29.35 -24.32
C GLN A 304 -11.13 29.86 -23.14
N PHE A 305 -11.33 29.31 -21.94
CA PHE A 305 -10.78 29.88 -20.69
C PHE A 305 -9.79 28.97 -19.95
N VAL A 306 -9.71 27.68 -20.30
CA VAL A 306 -8.71 26.79 -19.70
C VAL A 306 -7.47 26.74 -20.57
N VAL A 307 -6.41 27.32 -20.02
CA VAL A 307 -5.08 27.27 -20.61
C VAL A 307 -4.26 26.25 -19.84
N ASN A 308 -3.56 25.35 -20.56
CA ASN A 308 -2.62 24.45 -19.91
C ASN A 308 -1.45 25.26 -19.34
N ASP A 309 -1.23 25.10 -18.04
CA ASP A 309 -0.01 25.60 -17.41
C ASP A 309 1.20 24.93 -18.07
N PRO A 310 2.26 25.65 -18.44
CA PRO A 310 3.45 25.07 -19.07
C PRO A 310 4.16 24.03 -18.20
N GLY A 311 3.69 23.77 -17.00
CA GLY A 311 4.32 22.85 -16.07
C GLY A 311 5.58 23.45 -15.43
N TYR A 312 6.07 22.80 -14.39
CA TYR A 312 7.32 23.19 -13.73
C TYR A 312 8.12 21.94 -13.38
N CYS A 313 9.46 22.10 -13.34
CA CYS A 313 10.35 21.06 -12.87
C CYS A 313 10.70 21.28 -11.41
N PHE A 314 10.73 20.22 -10.62
CA PHE A 314 11.22 20.26 -9.25
C PHE A 314 12.19 19.10 -9.01
N ILE A 315 13.12 19.27 -8.08
CA ILE A 315 14.04 18.22 -7.67
C ILE A 315 13.36 17.41 -6.57
N LYS A 316 13.30 16.10 -6.77
CA LYS A 316 12.91 15.14 -5.74
C LYS A 316 14.15 14.33 -5.37
N VAL A 317 14.57 14.45 -4.11
CA VAL A 317 15.56 13.56 -3.51
C VAL A 317 14.80 12.46 -2.80
N VAL A 318 15.14 11.20 -3.12
CA VAL A 318 14.44 10.00 -2.64
C VAL A 318 15.40 9.15 -1.81
#